data_8b8b8f755ccf6ec1b081f21a81783c80
#
_entry.id   8b8b8f755ccf6ec1b081f21a81783c80
#
_cell.length_a   1.000
_cell.length_b   1.000
_cell.length_c   1.000
_cell.angle_alpha   90.00
_cell.angle_beta   90.00
_cell.angle_gamma   90.00
#
_symmetry.space_group_name_H-M   'P 1'
#
loop_
_entity.id
_entity.type
_entity.pdbx_description
1 polymer ?
#
loop_
_entity_poly.entity_id
_entity_poly.type
_entity_poly.pdbx_seq_one_letter_code
_entity_poly.pdbx_strand_id
1 'polypeptide(L)'
;MIRQLRVEDTKAFCELIVDMYGHLENLEWFSPMPYDYDNVKSMIENDRFYIIGCFDGDTLCAVSSLDYKCGKLIGKIDFPKECNLDSIVEIGFNMVHSNYRGKGLMKLMVANLLDKIEIDGFMWAFSKAHKDNFASLKSLQKNGFEKRLDYQKPVKRNEFEELSSQDFFSENGKKNAKITLSKLKDTDDTIIVDYSILIKKV
;
A
#
# COMPACT_ATOMS: atom_id res chain seq x y z
N MET A 1 16.32 -10.51 -2.13
CA MET A 1 16.86 -9.69 -1.01
C MET A 1 15.80 -8.68 -0.57
N ILE A 2 15.62 -8.50 0.76
CA ILE A 2 14.71 -7.44 1.29
C ILE A 2 15.58 -6.35 1.90
N ARG A 3 15.27 -5.09 1.59
CA ARG A 3 15.92 -3.89 2.16
C ARG A 3 15.02 -2.67 2.08
N GLN A 4 15.36 -1.62 2.83
CA GLN A 4 14.73 -0.31 2.68
C GLN A 4 14.97 0.24 1.27
N LEU A 5 13.94 0.88 0.69
CA LEU A 5 14.07 1.59 -0.57
C LEU A 5 14.91 2.87 -0.37
N ARG A 6 15.65 3.21 -1.42
CA ARG A 6 16.46 4.42 -1.53
C ARG A 6 15.98 5.24 -2.72
N VAL A 7 16.45 6.48 -2.84
CA VAL A 7 16.09 7.37 -3.96
C VAL A 7 16.40 6.72 -5.31
N GLU A 8 17.48 5.95 -5.41
CA GLU A 8 17.85 5.25 -6.65
C GLU A 8 16.81 4.21 -7.09
N ASP A 9 15.97 3.75 -6.17
CA ASP A 9 14.91 2.78 -6.45
C ASP A 9 13.62 3.42 -6.97
N THR A 10 13.55 4.76 -7.04
CA THR A 10 12.34 5.50 -7.43
C THR A 10 11.74 4.97 -8.73
N LYS A 11 12.58 4.77 -9.76
CA LYS A 11 12.12 4.27 -11.06
C LYS A 11 11.49 2.87 -10.93
N ALA A 12 12.16 1.97 -10.23
CA ALA A 12 11.66 0.60 -10.05
C ALA A 12 10.34 0.59 -9.25
N PHE A 13 10.18 1.53 -8.31
CA PHE A 13 8.95 1.65 -7.56
C PHE A 13 7.81 2.21 -8.42
N CYS A 14 8.05 3.23 -9.27
CA CYS A 14 7.06 3.69 -10.25
C CYS A 14 6.60 2.53 -11.15
N GLU A 15 7.55 1.74 -11.68
CA GLU A 15 7.25 0.57 -12.53
C GLU A 15 6.36 -0.45 -11.81
N LEU A 16 6.65 -0.73 -10.53
CA LEU A 16 5.84 -1.63 -9.73
C LEU A 16 4.42 -1.11 -9.49
N ILE A 17 4.25 0.21 -9.22
CA ILE A 17 2.92 0.81 -9.05
C ILE A 17 2.11 0.65 -10.33
N VAL A 18 2.72 0.89 -11.49
CA VAL A 18 2.06 0.74 -12.79
C VAL A 18 1.71 -0.70 -13.09
N ASP A 19 2.64 -1.65 -12.83
CA ASP A 19 2.32 -3.09 -12.96
C ASP A 19 1.14 -3.46 -12.07
N MET A 20 1.13 -2.98 -10.83
CA MET A 20 0.04 -3.22 -9.88
C MET A 20 -1.30 -2.75 -10.44
N TYR A 21 -1.41 -1.48 -10.88
CA TYR A 21 -2.66 -0.95 -11.43
C TYR A 21 -3.07 -1.66 -12.74
N GLY A 22 -2.10 -2.00 -13.59
CA GLY A 22 -2.35 -2.74 -14.84
C GLY A 22 -2.97 -4.11 -14.63
N HIS A 23 -2.71 -4.74 -13.47
CA HIS A 23 -3.13 -6.11 -13.14
C HIS A 23 -4.13 -6.20 -11.98
N LEU A 24 -4.68 -5.09 -11.49
CA LEU A 24 -5.81 -5.13 -10.58
C LEU A 24 -7.08 -5.57 -11.33
N GLU A 25 -7.86 -6.42 -10.71
CA GLU A 25 -9.21 -6.78 -11.19
C GLU A 25 -10.19 -5.64 -11.01
N ASN A 26 -9.99 -4.84 -9.95
CA ASN A 26 -10.78 -3.67 -9.61
C ASN A 26 -9.84 -2.58 -9.05
N LEU A 27 -9.88 -1.38 -9.65
CA LEU A 27 -9.04 -0.26 -9.21
C LEU A 27 -9.35 0.20 -7.78
N GLU A 28 -10.58 0.01 -7.32
CA GLU A 28 -11.02 0.38 -5.97
C GLU A 28 -10.31 -0.43 -4.86
N TRP A 29 -9.67 -1.56 -5.20
CA TRP A 29 -8.92 -2.36 -4.24
C TRP A 29 -7.68 -1.65 -3.71
N PHE A 30 -7.24 -0.61 -4.40
CA PHE A 30 -6.09 0.18 -3.99
C PHE A 30 -6.44 1.68 -3.99
N SER A 31 -6.12 2.39 -2.92
CA SER A 31 -6.32 3.85 -2.88
C SER A 31 -5.52 4.51 -4.01
N PRO A 32 -6.06 5.56 -4.65
CA PRO A 32 -5.30 6.32 -5.63
C PRO A 32 -3.94 6.72 -5.07
N MET A 33 -2.88 6.36 -5.79
CA MET A 33 -1.50 6.60 -5.41
C MET A 33 -0.74 7.10 -6.64
N PRO A 34 -0.11 8.27 -6.59
CA PRO A 34 0.66 8.79 -7.69
C PRO A 34 1.83 7.85 -8.02
N TYR A 35 2.16 7.74 -9.30
CA TYR A 35 3.25 6.92 -9.81
C TYR A 35 4.25 7.70 -10.68
N ASP A 36 4.09 9.01 -10.75
CA ASP A 36 5.10 9.87 -11.34
C ASP A 36 6.35 9.92 -10.46
N TYR A 37 7.48 10.19 -11.11
CA TYR A 37 8.80 10.09 -10.49
C TYR A 37 8.97 10.99 -9.27
N ASP A 38 8.52 12.24 -9.34
CA ASP A 38 8.76 13.24 -8.29
C ASP A 38 7.95 12.93 -7.03
N ASN A 39 6.69 12.53 -7.19
CA ASN A 39 5.86 12.12 -6.06
C ASN A 39 6.37 10.83 -5.40
N VAL A 40 6.77 9.82 -6.21
CA VAL A 40 7.31 8.57 -5.66
C VAL A 40 8.65 8.79 -4.97
N LYS A 41 9.53 9.63 -5.55
CA LYS A 41 10.78 10.05 -4.91
C LYS A 41 10.52 10.72 -3.57
N SER A 42 9.61 11.69 -3.55
CA SER A 42 9.22 12.40 -2.32
C SER A 42 8.68 11.46 -1.26
N MET A 43 7.94 10.40 -1.63
CA MET A 43 7.49 9.38 -0.66
C MET A 43 8.65 8.58 -0.07
N ILE A 44 9.67 8.24 -0.86
CA ILE A 44 10.85 7.51 -0.37
C ILE A 44 11.68 8.39 0.57
N GLU A 45 11.80 9.69 0.29
CA GLU A 45 12.56 10.66 1.07
C GLU A 45 11.84 11.13 2.34
N ASN A 46 10.54 10.84 2.47
CA ASN A 46 9.73 11.35 3.56
C ASN A 46 9.85 10.47 4.81
N ASP A 47 10.37 11.00 5.90
CA ASP A 47 10.53 10.33 7.20
C ASP A 47 9.22 9.80 7.81
N ARG A 48 8.08 10.21 7.27
CA ARG A 48 6.78 9.63 7.62
C ARG A 48 6.71 8.16 7.28
N PHE A 49 7.42 7.73 6.23
CA PHE A 49 7.32 6.37 5.72
C PHE A 49 8.64 5.62 5.89
N TYR A 50 8.55 4.38 6.31
CA TYR A 50 9.61 3.40 6.18
C TYR A 50 9.19 2.40 5.11
N ILE A 51 9.79 2.48 3.93
CA ILE A 51 9.38 1.68 2.77
C ILE A 51 10.44 0.62 2.50
N ILE A 52 10.04 -0.66 2.48
CA ILE A 52 10.92 -1.77 2.12
C ILE A 52 10.55 -2.35 0.77
N GLY A 53 11.56 -2.83 0.05
CA GLY A 53 11.42 -3.53 -1.23
C GLY A 53 12.03 -4.93 -1.18
N CYS A 54 11.39 -5.89 -1.84
CA CYS A 54 11.95 -7.20 -2.13
C CYS A 54 12.48 -7.22 -3.56
N PHE A 55 13.75 -7.59 -3.74
CA PHE A 55 14.43 -7.60 -5.02
C PHE A 55 14.83 -9.02 -5.44
N ASP A 56 14.67 -9.29 -6.75
CA ASP A 56 15.24 -10.44 -7.46
C ASP A 56 16.20 -9.88 -8.53
N GLY A 57 17.51 -9.96 -8.26
CA GLY A 57 18.49 -9.14 -8.98
C GLY A 57 18.15 -7.65 -8.86
N ASP A 58 18.01 -6.99 -10.01
CA ASP A 58 17.65 -5.56 -10.10
C ASP A 58 16.12 -5.33 -10.15
N THR A 59 15.32 -6.39 -10.18
CA THR A 59 13.87 -6.30 -10.29
C THR A 59 13.24 -6.11 -8.92
N LEU A 60 12.49 -5.03 -8.73
CA LEU A 60 11.66 -4.80 -7.54
C LEU A 60 10.37 -5.63 -7.63
N CYS A 61 10.33 -6.72 -6.85
CA CYS A 61 9.25 -7.72 -6.90
C CYS A 61 8.07 -7.41 -5.98
N ALA A 62 8.32 -6.72 -4.87
CA ALA A 62 7.31 -6.35 -3.89
C ALA A 62 7.73 -5.14 -3.08
N VAL A 63 6.74 -4.38 -2.61
CA VAL A 63 6.92 -3.25 -1.68
C VAL A 63 5.90 -3.35 -0.56
N SER A 64 6.31 -2.93 0.63
CA SER A 64 5.43 -2.67 1.77
C SER A 64 6.02 -1.54 2.61
N SER A 65 5.19 -0.86 3.40
CA SER A 65 5.64 0.30 4.17
C SER A 65 5.05 0.36 5.57
N LEU A 66 5.72 1.10 6.45
CA LEU A 66 5.15 1.67 7.66
C LEU A 66 4.81 3.14 7.42
N ASP A 67 3.63 3.57 7.87
CA ASP A 67 3.25 4.97 7.98
C ASP A 67 3.22 5.33 9.47
N TYR A 68 4.23 6.07 9.93
CA TYR A 68 4.38 6.47 11.33
C TYR A 68 3.40 7.55 11.78
N LYS A 69 2.74 8.24 10.85
CA LYS A 69 1.77 9.29 11.18
C LYS A 69 0.32 8.84 11.03
N CYS A 70 0.07 7.57 10.76
CA CYS A 70 -1.20 6.81 10.72
C CYS A 70 -2.50 7.57 10.37
N GLY A 71 -2.45 8.87 10.24
CA GLY A 71 -3.50 9.76 9.79
C GLY A 71 -4.79 9.73 10.63
N LYS A 72 -5.87 10.21 10.01
CA LYS A 72 -7.19 10.39 10.64
C LYS A 72 -7.94 9.08 10.96
N LEU A 73 -7.41 7.93 10.55
CA LEU A 73 -8.06 6.63 10.77
C LEU A 73 -7.93 6.15 12.21
N ILE A 74 -6.84 6.49 12.89
CA ILE A 74 -6.59 6.05 14.29
C ILE A 74 -7.79 6.36 15.19
N GLY A 75 -8.33 7.56 15.13
CA GLY A 75 -9.48 7.95 15.97
C GLY A 75 -10.81 7.23 15.63
N LYS A 76 -10.83 6.42 14.57
CA LYS A 76 -12.02 5.66 14.14
C LYS A 76 -11.92 4.17 14.41
N ILE A 77 -10.73 3.68 14.77
CA ILE A 77 -10.48 2.28 15.08
C ILE A 77 -10.67 2.08 16.59
N ASP A 78 -11.47 1.10 16.95
CA ASP A 78 -11.65 0.70 18.35
C ASP A 78 -10.44 -0.15 18.79
N PHE A 79 -9.39 0.54 19.20
CA PHE A 79 -8.23 -0.10 19.84
C PHE A 79 -8.56 -0.43 21.30
N PRO A 80 -7.88 -1.44 21.87
CA PRO A 80 -8.00 -1.71 23.31
C PRO A 80 -7.71 -0.47 24.15
N LYS A 81 -8.43 -0.28 25.26
CA LYS A 81 -8.34 0.93 26.12
C LYS A 81 -6.93 1.20 26.66
N GLU A 82 -6.13 0.14 26.81
CA GLU A 82 -4.74 0.18 27.21
C GLU A 82 -3.79 0.63 26.09
N CYS A 83 -4.31 0.80 24.88
CA CYS A 83 -3.51 1.19 23.73
C CYS A 83 -3.21 2.68 23.74
N ASN A 84 -1.93 3.04 23.81
CA ASN A 84 -1.48 4.41 23.56
C ASN A 84 -1.48 4.65 22.03
N LEU A 85 -2.18 5.70 21.59
CA LEU A 85 -2.27 6.05 20.17
C LEU A 85 -0.91 6.40 19.54
N ASP A 86 0.05 6.87 20.35
CA ASP A 86 1.42 7.14 19.90
C ASP A 86 2.23 5.86 19.68
N SER A 87 1.72 4.71 20.12
CA SER A 87 2.36 3.40 19.94
C SER A 87 1.79 2.58 18.80
N ILE A 88 1.09 3.23 17.86
CA ILE A 88 0.43 2.59 16.71
C ILE A 88 1.09 2.99 15.42
N VAL A 89 1.24 2.04 14.49
CA VAL A 89 1.74 2.27 13.14
C VAL A 89 0.86 1.59 12.09
N GLU A 90 0.72 2.19 10.91
CA GLU A 90 0.01 1.58 9.77
C GLU A 90 0.98 0.81 8.86
N ILE A 91 0.65 -0.44 8.54
CA ILE A 91 1.29 -1.17 7.44
C ILE A 91 0.50 -0.89 6.16
N GLY A 92 1.18 -0.27 5.20
CA GLY A 92 0.60 0.17 3.93
C GLY A 92 1.44 -0.22 2.71
N PHE A 93 1.05 0.30 1.54
CA PHE A 93 1.71 0.08 0.23
C PHE A 93 2.00 -1.39 -0.09
N ASN A 94 1.10 -2.29 0.30
CA ASN A 94 1.26 -3.73 0.11
C ASN A 94 1.09 -4.10 -1.38
N MET A 95 2.17 -4.14 -2.13
CA MET A 95 2.20 -4.40 -3.56
C MET A 95 3.12 -5.57 -3.91
N VAL A 96 2.69 -6.41 -4.86
CA VAL A 96 3.51 -7.48 -5.43
C VAL A 96 3.37 -7.43 -6.95
N HIS A 97 4.50 -7.37 -7.63
CA HIS A 97 4.60 -7.42 -9.08
C HIS A 97 3.86 -8.67 -9.62
N SER A 98 3.11 -8.51 -10.72
CA SER A 98 2.24 -9.54 -11.28
C SER A 98 2.92 -10.91 -11.45
N ASN A 99 4.16 -10.94 -11.97
CA ASN A 99 4.95 -12.17 -12.20
C ASN A 99 5.44 -12.85 -10.91
N TYR A 100 5.32 -12.18 -9.75
CA TYR A 100 5.79 -12.68 -8.47
C TYR A 100 4.67 -12.99 -7.49
N ARG A 101 3.42 -12.83 -7.90
CA ARG A 101 2.25 -13.17 -7.07
C ARG A 101 2.18 -14.67 -6.78
N GLY A 102 1.48 -15.04 -5.72
CA GLY A 102 1.32 -16.43 -5.29
C GLY A 102 2.53 -17.05 -4.58
N LYS A 103 3.69 -16.40 -4.58
CA LYS A 103 4.94 -16.90 -3.97
C LYS A 103 5.11 -16.54 -2.48
N GLY A 104 4.09 -15.97 -1.84
CA GLY A 104 4.13 -15.62 -0.41
C GLY A 104 4.93 -14.37 -0.07
N LEU A 105 5.37 -13.58 -1.06
CA LEU A 105 6.22 -12.40 -0.82
C LEU A 105 5.56 -11.41 0.14
N MET A 106 4.27 -11.12 -0.01
CA MET A 106 3.61 -10.16 0.89
C MET A 106 3.59 -10.64 2.35
N LYS A 107 3.41 -11.95 2.59
CA LYS A 107 3.55 -12.49 3.94
C LYS A 107 4.94 -12.22 4.52
N LEU A 108 5.98 -12.42 3.71
CA LEU A 108 7.37 -12.19 4.12
C LEU A 108 7.65 -10.70 4.35
N MET A 109 7.14 -9.81 3.49
CA MET A 109 7.29 -8.37 3.64
C MET A 109 6.65 -7.86 4.94
N VAL A 110 5.42 -8.29 5.22
CA VAL A 110 4.71 -7.92 6.46
C VAL A 110 5.45 -8.45 7.69
N ALA A 111 6.00 -9.67 7.66
CA ALA A 111 6.81 -10.20 8.76
C ALA A 111 8.05 -9.32 9.03
N ASN A 112 8.78 -8.90 7.99
CA ASN A 112 9.93 -7.99 8.15
C ASN A 112 9.54 -6.63 8.73
N LEU A 113 8.35 -6.11 8.37
CA LEU A 113 7.86 -4.87 8.97
C LEU A 113 7.46 -5.05 10.43
N LEU A 114 6.92 -6.22 10.82
CA LEU A 114 6.61 -6.50 12.22
C LEU A 114 7.89 -6.51 13.10
N ASP A 115 8.98 -7.09 12.61
CA ASP A 115 10.27 -7.04 13.29
C ASP A 115 10.75 -5.58 13.46
N LYS A 116 10.58 -4.75 12.42
CA LYS A 116 10.92 -3.31 12.48
C LYS A 116 10.04 -2.55 13.47
N ILE A 117 8.74 -2.84 13.52
CA ILE A 117 7.77 -2.24 14.44
C ILE A 117 8.18 -2.51 15.90
N GLU A 118 8.59 -3.76 16.20
CA GLU A 118 9.09 -4.15 17.53
C GLU A 118 10.37 -3.38 17.89
N ILE A 119 11.33 -3.31 16.96
CA ILE A 119 12.59 -2.55 17.14
C ILE A 119 12.31 -1.06 17.41
N ASP A 120 11.34 -0.47 16.72
CA ASP A 120 10.97 0.94 16.88
C ASP A 120 10.14 1.21 18.14
N GLY A 121 9.75 0.16 18.88
CA GLY A 121 9.01 0.27 20.14
C GLY A 121 7.51 0.52 19.99
N PHE A 122 6.93 0.30 18.80
CA PHE A 122 5.49 0.33 18.62
C PHE A 122 4.85 -0.96 19.15
N MET A 123 3.69 -0.81 19.77
CA MET A 123 2.96 -1.94 20.37
C MET A 123 1.82 -2.48 19.51
N TRP A 124 1.37 -1.70 18.55
CA TRP A 124 0.23 -2.03 17.72
C TRP A 124 0.49 -1.71 16.25
N ALA A 125 0.08 -2.60 15.40
CA ALA A 125 0.04 -2.39 13.96
C ALA A 125 -1.40 -2.52 13.45
N PHE A 126 -1.78 -1.68 12.49
CA PHE A 126 -2.99 -1.90 11.72
C PHE A 126 -2.73 -1.84 10.23
N SER A 127 -3.62 -2.41 9.47
CA SER A 127 -3.62 -2.33 8.01
C SER A 127 -5.04 -2.29 7.49
N LYS A 128 -5.23 -1.74 6.30
CA LYS A 128 -6.51 -1.73 5.61
C LYS A 128 -6.40 -2.47 4.29
N ALA A 129 -7.41 -3.24 3.97
CA ALA A 129 -7.53 -3.89 2.67
C ALA A 129 -8.99 -3.79 2.20
N HIS A 130 -9.21 -3.66 0.89
CA HIS A 130 -10.56 -3.73 0.33
C HIS A 130 -11.21 -5.06 0.73
N LYS A 131 -12.51 -5.03 1.10
CA LYS A 131 -13.22 -6.22 1.62
C LYS A 131 -13.18 -7.43 0.67
N ASP A 132 -13.11 -7.18 -0.64
CA ASP A 132 -13.06 -8.22 -1.68
C ASP A 132 -11.64 -8.56 -2.12
N ASN A 133 -10.61 -7.87 -1.59
CA ASN A 133 -9.21 -8.22 -1.84
C ASN A 133 -8.76 -9.35 -0.91
N PHE A 134 -9.28 -10.55 -1.17
CA PHE A 134 -9.02 -11.73 -0.34
C PHE A 134 -7.53 -12.09 -0.25
N ALA A 135 -6.74 -11.80 -1.28
CA ALA A 135 -5.29 -12.05 -1.27
C ALA A 135 -4.59 -11.21 -0.19
N SER A 136 -4.92 -9.92 -0.12
CA SER A 136 -4.40 -9.00 0.89
C SER A 136 -4.88 -9.38 2.28
N LEU A 137 -6.19 -9.59 2.47
CA LEU A 137 -6.77 -10.00 3.75
C LEU A 137 -6.12 -11.28 4.30
N LYS A 138 -6.00 -12.31 3.45
CA LYS A 138 -5.37 -13.59 3.83
C LYS A 138 -3.90 -13.43 4.19
N SER A 139 -3.17 -12.54 3.51
CA SER A 139 -1.77 -12.26 3.81
C SER A 139 -1.59 -11.63 5.19
N LEU A 140 -2.43 -10.65 5.53
CA LEU A 140 -2.44 -10.00 6.85
C LEU A 140 -2.83 -11.01 7.95
N GLN A 141 -3.90 -11.77 7.74
CA GLN A 141 -4.35 -12.79 8.70
C GLN A 141 -3.28 -13.85 8.98
N LYS A 142 -2.53 -14.28 7.95
CA LYS A 142 -1.40 -15.23 8.12
C LYS A 142 -0.24 -14.65 8.95
N ASN A 143 -0.19 -13.34 9.11
CA ASN A 143 0.74 -12.64 10.00
C ASN A 143 0.11 -12.31 11.37
N GLY A 144 -1.06 -12.86 11.68
CA GLY A 144 -1.72 -12.69 12.97
C GLY A 144 -2.54 -11.44 13.13
N PHE A 145 -2.87 -10.76 12.02
CA PHE A 145 -3.80 -9.64 12.07
C PHE A 145 -5.24 -10.13 12.20
N GLU A 146 -6.01 -9.47 13.04
CA GLU A 146 -7.43 -9.75 13.26
C GLU A 146 -8.29 -8.61 12.69
N LYS A 147 -9.37 -8.95 12.00
CA LYS A 147 -10.35 -7.97 11.55
C LYS A 147 -11.05 -7.34 12.74
N ARG A 148 -11.14 -6.01 12.76
CA ARG A 148 -11.80 -5.25 13.84
C ARG A 148 -13.03 -4.50 13.37
N LEU A 149 -12.99 -3.85 12.22
CA LEU A 149 -14.15 -3.13 11.71
C LEU A 149 -14.13 -3.08 10.18
N ASP A 150 -15.30 -2.80 9.62
CA ASP A 150 -15.46 -2.39 8.23
C ASP A 150 -15.52 -0.87 8.18
N TYR A 151 -14.81 -0.29 7.22
CA TYR A 151 -14.68 1.15 7.03
C TYR A 151 -15.02 1.53 5.60
N GLN A 152 -15.88 2.52 5.45
CA GLN A 152 -16.24 3.08 4.15
C GLN A 152 -15.49 4.40 3.92
N LYS A 153 -14.82 4.51 2.79
CA LYS A 153 -14.12 5.72 2.37
C LYS A 153 -14.72 6.25 1.07
N PRO A 154 -15.25 7.48 1.06
CA PRO A 154 -15.58 8.13 -0.20
C PRO A 154 -14.26 8.50 -0.93
N VAL A 155 -14.15 8.10 -2.18
CA VAL A 155 -13.05 8.44 -3.10
C VAL A 155 -13.68 9.12 -4.31
N LYS A 156 -13.14 10.24 -4.73
CA LYS A 156 -13.62 10.91 -5.93
C LYS A 156 -13.13 10.21 -7.17
N ARG A 157 -14.00 10.03 -8.14
CA ARG A 157 -13.68 9.43 -9.43
C ARG A 157 -12.52 10.12 -10.13
N ASN A 158 -12.48 11.46 -10.07
CA ASN A 158 -11.40 12.23 -10.68
C ASN A 158 -10.01 11.90 -10.12
N GLU A 159 -9.90 11.38 -8.87
CA GLU A 159 -8.61 10.93 -8.33
C GLU A 159 -8.02 9.77 -9.16
N PHE A 160 -8.86 8.88 -9.69
CA PHE A 160 -8.44 7.81 -10.61
C PHE A 160 -8.22 8.34 -12.04
N GLU A 161 -9.00 9.35 -12.46
CA GLU A 161 -8.85 9.99 -13.78
C GLU A 161 -7.53 10.75 -13.87
N GLU A 162 -7.16 11.48 -12.81
CA GLU A 162 -5.87 12.14 -12.70
C GLU A 162 -4.71 11.15 -12.80
N LEU A 163 -4.80 10.00 -12.12
CA LEU A 163 -3.81 8.93 -12.25
C LEU A 163 -3.71 8.39 -13.68
N SER A 164 -4.84 8.23 -14.37
CA SER A 164 -4.85 7.68 -15.73
C SER A 164 -4.20 8.60 -16.76
N SER A 165 -4.10 9.90 -16.46
CA SER A 165 -3.51 10.93 -17.31
C SER A 165 -2.03 11.22 -17.01
N GLN A 166 -1.47 10.66 -15.91
CA GLN A 166 -0.08 10.90 -15.54
C GLN A 166 0.91 10.27 -16.53
N ASP A 167 1.93 11.03 -16.89
CA ASP A 167 3.07 10.53 -17.66
C ASP A 167 4.02 9.72 -16.78
N PHE A 168 4.38 8.54 -17.24
CA PHE A 168 5.12 7.54 -16.47
C PHE A 168 6.62 7.77 -16.43
N PHE A 169 7.26 8.76 -16.66
CA PHE A 169 8.68 9.10 -16.41
C PHE A 169 9.03 10.52 -16.79
N SER A 170 9.84 11.21 -15.95
CA SER A 170 10.43 12.49 -16.26
C SER A 170 11.85 12.44 -16.87
N GLU A 171 12.60 11.34 -16.77
CA GLU A 171 14.04 11.40 -17.05
C GLU A 171 14.53 10.86 -18.39
N ASN A 172 13.80 10.28 -19.29
CA ASN A 172 14.29 9.86 -20.63
C ASN A 172 13.34 8.94 -21.39
N GLY A 173 12.09 9.20 -21.37
CA GLY A 173 11.17 8.45 -22.19
C GLY A 173 9.80 8.26 -21.53
N LYS A 174 8.85 9.07 -21.97
CA LYS A 174 7.45 8.97 -21.57
C LYS A 174 6.90 7.61 -22.00
N LYS A 175 6.61 6.74 -21.07
CA LYS A 175 5.74 5.58 -21.30
C LYS A 175 4.36 5.91 -20.72
N ASN A 176 3.37 6.02 -21.59
CA ASN A 176 1.98 6.14 -21.16
C ASN A 176 1.55 4.83 -20.49
N ALA A 177 1.42 4.85 -19.17
CA ALA A 177 0.74 3.77 -18.48
C ALA A 177 -0.77 4.03 -18.60
N LYS A 178 -1.44 3.25 -19.43
CA LYS A 178 -2.89 3.29 -19.50
C LYS A 178 -3.48 2.52 -18.32
N ILE A 179 -3.73 3.24 -17.22
CA ILE A 179 -4.68 2.74 -16.23
C ILE A 179 -6.05 2.75 -16.90
N THR A 180 -6.64 1.58 -17.04
CA THR A 180 -7.91 1.46 -17.76
C THR A 180 -9.04 1.75 -16.79
N LEU A 181 -9.63 2.94 -16.87
CA LEU A 181 -10.77 3.36 -16.03
C LEU A 181 -12.00 2.44 -16.12
N SER A 182 -12.10 1.63 -17.19
CA SER A 182 -13.15 0.59 -17.31
C SER A 182 -13.11 -0.46 -16.18
N LYS A 183 -12.03 -0.50 -15.40
CA LYS A 183 -11.93 -1.34 -14.19
C LYS A 183 -12.55 -0.71 -12.94
N LEU A 184 -13.02 0.53 -12.99
CA LEU A 184 -13.89 1.11 -11.96
C LEU A 184 -15.30 0.54 -12.17
N LYS A 185 -15.83 -0.14 -11.17
CA LYS A 185 -17.18 -0.74 -11.25
C LYS A 185 -18.27 0.28 -11.06
N ASP A 186 -18.01 1.31 -10.28
CA ASP A 186 -18.95 2.40 -9.99
C ASP A 186 -18.82 3.52 -11.03
N THR A 187 -19.93 4.07 -11.49
CA THR A 187 -20.00 5.17 -12.46
C THR A 187 -20.24 6.53 -11.81
N ASP A 188 -20.47 6.55 -10.50
CA ASP A 188 -20.73 7.78 -9.75
C ASP A 188 -19.47 8.65 -9.60
N ASP A 189 -19.68 9.96 -9.46
CA ASP A 189 -18.59 10.93 -9.22
C ASP A 189 -17.88 10.69 -7.88
N THR A 190 -18.57 10.07 -6.94
CA THR A 190 -18.03 9.65 -5.64
C THR A 190 -18.24 8.16 -5.45
N ILE A 191 -17.14 7.41 -5.41
CA ILE A 191 -17.12 5.97 -5.23
C ILE A 191 -16.97 5.67 -3.74
N ILE A 192 -17.86 4.84 -3.19
CA ILE A 192 -17.73 4.37 -1.81
C ILE A 192 -16.89 3.10 -1.79
N VAL A 193 -15.68 3.22 -1.29
CA VAL A 193 -14.75 2.08 -1.20
C VAL A 193 -14.86 1.43 0.17
N ASP A 194 -15.15 0.14 0.17
CA ASP A 194 -15.30 -0.67 1.38
C ASP A 194 -13.97 -1.32 1.78
N TYR A 195 -13.47 -0.98 2.95
CA TYR A 195 -12.26 -1.56 3.53
C TYR A 195 -12.56 -2.37 4.78
N SER A 196 -11.82 -3.44 4.99
CA SER A 196 -11.68 -4.08 6.30
C SER A 196 -10.41 -3.55 6.97
N ILE A 197 -10.55 -3.12 8.22
CA ILE A 197 -9.44 -2.73 9.07
C ILE A 197 -9.04 -3.93 9.92
N LEU A 198 -7.77 -4.28 9.86
CA LEU A 198 -7.18 -5.37 10.62
C LEU A 198 -6.12 -4.80 11.56
N ILE A 199 -6.08 -5.30 12.79
CA ILE A 199 -5.09 -4.90 13.79
C ILE A 199 -4.34 -6.11 14.35
N LYS A 200 -3.16 -5.84 14.86
CA LYS A 200 -2.31 -6.81 15.55
C LYS A 200 -1.59 -6.12 16.70
N LYS A 201 -1.53 -6.78 17.86
CA LYS A 201 -0.56 -6.46 18.91
C LYS A 201 0.78 -7.04 18.51
N VAL A 202 1.81 -6.23 18.51
CA VAL A 202 3.19 -6.60 18.19
C VAL A 202 3.95 -6.98 19.44
#